data_eac5107e7a7252915990d3a0926ca293
#
_entry.id   eac5107e7a7252915990d3a0926ca293
#
_cell.length_a   1.000
_cell.length_b   1.000
_cell.length_c   1.000
_cell.angle_alpha   90.00
_cell.angle_beta   90.00
_cell.angle_gamma   90.00
#
_symmetry.space_group_name_H-M   'P 1'
#
loop_
_entity.id
_entity.type
_entity.pdbx_description
1 polymer ?
#
loop_
_entity_poly.entity_id
_entity_poly.type
_entity_poly.pdbx_seq_one_letter_code
_entity_poly.pdbx_strand_id
1 'polypeptide(L)'
;STLIVSSLITSGTLSFADSSSELGKLTNKTIVDLSPVAEKSTPSKSLDTETPFNIRSAYTVTSRIRCQSGIIKAIASSSVTRSIDYVSARSRVYNSNGSLNASDFDSMKNSSYVSATATPSGLTSWGKWALGNHEYRDAGYYTINHETRDSW
;
A
#
# COMPACT_ATOMS: atom_id res chain seq x y z
N SER A 1 -24.07 -7.48 26.46
CA SER A 1 -23.82 -7.30 26.08
C SER A 1 -23.38 -6.97 25.28
N THR A 2 -23.44 -6.89 25.22
CA THR A 2 -23.03 -6.64 24.51
C THR A 2 -22.47 -6.33 23.64
N LEU A 3 -22.50 -6.22 23.55
CA LEU A 3 -22.01 -6.00 22.77
C LEU A 3 -21.37 -5.75 22.02
N ILE A 4 -21.50 -5.68 22.19
CA ILE A 4 -20.96 -5.47 21.53
C ILE A 4 -20.33 -5.33 20.80
N VAL A 5 -20.49 -5.38 21.04
CA VAL A 5 -19.92 -5.30 20.40
C VAL A 5 -19.35 -5.08 19.63
N SER A 6 -19.64 -5.05 19.84
CA SER A 6 -19.24 -4.88 19.13
C SER A 6 -18.64 -4.57 18.43
N SER A 7 -18.84 -4.44 18.59
CA SER A 7 -18.34 -4.17 17.96
C SER A 7 -17.70 -4.03 17.31
N LEU A 8 -17.79 -4.09 17.40
CA LEU A 8 -17.23 -4.04 16.88
C LEU A 8 -16.74 -3.88 16.13
N ILE A 9 -16.92 -3.90 16.19
CA ILE A 9 -16.54 -3.87 15.62
C ILE A 9 -16.15 -3.55 14.79
N THR A 10 -16.28 -3.50 14.92
CA THR A 10 -15.96 -3.32 14.22
C THR A 10 -15.41 -3.00 13.41
N SER A 11 -15.47 -2.91 13.56
CA SER A 11 -14.92 -2.71 12.84
C SER A 11 -14.15 -2.54 12.28
N GLY A 12 -14.08 -2.58 12.35
CA GLY A 12 -13.43 -2.50 11.87
C GLY A 12 -12.54 -2.38 11.77
N THR A 13 -12.56 -2.59 12.09
CA THR A 13 -11.84 -2.61 12.07
C THR A 13 -11.15 -2.92 12.27
N LEU A 14 -11.30 -3.20 12.54
CA LEU A 14 -10.76 -3.55 12.78
C LEU A 14 -10.13 -3.89 13.20
N SER A 15 -10.18 -4.11 13.58
CA SER A 15 -9.71 -4.48 13.98
C SER A 15 -9.17 -4.86 14.52
N PHE A 16 -9.31 -5.15 15.04
CA PHE A 16 -8.90 -5.52 15.59
C PHE A 16 -8.36 -5.75 16.32
N ALA A 17 -8.40 -6.00 16.59
CA ALA A 17 -8.09 -6.21 17.32
C ALA A 17 -7.74 -6.33 18.12
N ASP A 18 -7.85 -6.49 18.75
CA ASP A 18 -7.53 -6.53 19.66
C ASP A 18 -6.84 -6.73 20.37
N SER A 19 -6.67 -6.78 20.49
CA SER A 19 -6.03 -6.90 21.24
C SER A 19 -5.08 -6.93 21.70
N SER A 20 -5.17 -7.12 21.51
CA SER A 20 -4.26 -7.23 21.92
C SER A 20 -3.63 -6.44 22.42
N SER A 21 -4.06 -6.04 22.12
CA SER A 21 -3.61 -5.43 23.27
C SER A 21 -3.05 -4.06 23.02
N GLU A 22 -2.45 -3.44 24.03
CA GLU A 22 -1.95 -2.07 23.92
C GLU A 22 -0.93 -1.93 22.84
N LEU A 23 -0.08 -2.91 22.74
CA LEU A 23 0.97 -2.88 21.72
C LEU A 23 0.37 -2.83 20.34
N GLY A 24 -0.63 -3.64 20.10
CA GLY A 24 -1.28 -3.63 18.80
C GLY A 24 -1.88 -2.28 18.48
N LYS A 25 -2.47 -1.63 19.46
CA LYS A 25 -3.06 -0.33 19.24
C LYS A 25 -2.01 0.70 18.87
N LEU A 26 -0.86 0.65 19.50
CA LEU A 26 0.18 1.62 19.22
C LEU A 26 0.74 1.47 17.83
N THR A 27 0.75 0.27 17.31
CA THR A 27 1.36 0.02 16.00
C THR A 27 0.37 0.08 14.85
N ASN A 28 -0.91 0.36 15.15
CA ASN A 28 -1.93 0.33 14.11
C ASN A 28 -2.26 1.69 13.52
N LYS A 29 -1.44 2.68 13.76
CA LYS A 29 -1.68 3.98 13.15
C LYS A 29 -1.27 3.93 11.70
N THR A 30 -2.22 4.24 10.84
CA THR A 30 -2.04 4.08 9.40
C THR A 30 -2.57 5.29 8.67
N ILE A 31 -1.83 5.71 7.66
CA ILE A 31 -2.28 6.71 6.70
C ILE A 31 -2.73 5.96 5.46
N VAL A 32 -3.96 6.20 5.01
CA VAL A 32 -4.52 5.52 3.85
C VAL A 32 -4.90 6.56 2.81
N ASP A 33 -4.44 6.38 1.58
CA ASP A 33 -4.79 7.25 0.46
C ASP A 33 -5.22 6.39 -0.72
N LEU A 34 -6.52 6.39 -1.00
CA LEU A 34 -7.13 5.60 -2.06
C LEU A 34 -7.52 6.44 -3.26
N SER A 35 -7.05 7.68 -3.37
CA SER A 35 -7.41 8.53 -4.49
C SER A 35 -6.96 7.88 -5.81
N PRO A 36 -7.82 7.90 -6.86
CA PRO A 36 -7.56 7.14 -8.08
C PRO A 36 -6.64 7.89 -9.04
N VAL A 37 -5.39 8.03 -8.66
CA VAL A 37 -4.35 8.68 -9.47
C VAL A 37 -3.23 7.69 -9.72
N ALA A 38 -2.45 7.93 -10.78
CA ALA A 38 -1.39 7.01 -11.17
C ALA A 38 -0.14 7.15 -10.29
N GLU A 39 0.04 8.30 -9.68
CA GLU A 39 1.21 8.53 -8.82
C GLU A 39 0.83 9.43 -7.66
N LYS A 40 1.35 9.12 -6.48
CA LYS A 40 1.14 9.95 -5.30
C LYS A 40 2.31 9.81 -4.35
N SER A 41 2.52 10.86 -3.55
CA SER A 41 3.58 10.88 -2.54
C SER A 41 3.01 11.33 -1.21
N THR A 42 3.57 10.78 -0.13
CA THR A 42 3.16 11.12 1.22
C THR A 42 4.40 11.20 2.10
N PRO A 43 4.58 12.27 2.86
CA PRO A 43 5.66 12.33 3.83
C PRO A 43 5.37 11.41 5.02
N SER A 44 6.41 10.88 5.61
CA SER A 44 6.27 10.05 6.79
C SER A 44 5.74 10.89 7.96
N LYS A 45 5.02 10.23 8.85
CA LYS A 45 4.52 10.84 10.07
C LYS A 45 4.96 10.00 11.24
N SER A 46 5.74 10.58 12.14
CA SER A 46 6.24 9.86 13.30
C SER A 46 5.10 9.61 14.28
N LEU A 47 5.20 8.49 14.98
CA LEU A 47 4.30 8.21 16.08
C LEU A 47 4.60 9.19 17.20
N ASP A 48 3.56 9.58 17.92
CA ASP A 48 3.71 10.48 19.05
C ASP A 48 4.37 9.72 20.18
N THR A 49 5.66 9.87 20.30
CA THR A 49 6.39 9.21 21.37
C THR A 49 7.15 10.25 22.18
N GLU A 50 7.45 9.88 23.40
CA GLU A 50 8.21 10.74 24.25
C GLU A 50 9.68 10.45 24.22
N THR A 51 10.11 9.44 23.50
CA THR A 51 11.50 9.02 23.46
C THR A 51 12.02 9.10 22.06
N PRO A 52 12.52 10.23 21.64
CA PRO A 52 12.91 10.43 20.25
C PRO A 52 14.23 9.81 19.83
N PHE A 53 15.03 9.30 20.77
CA PHE A 53 16.37 8.89 20.39
C PHE A 53 16.44 7.65 19.52
N ASN A 54 15.35 6.95 19.30
CA ASN A 54 15.36 5.83 18.38
C ASN A 54 14.64 6.14 17.07
N ILE A 55 14.22 7.37 16.90
CA ILE A 55 13.50 7.75 15.69
C ILE A 55 14.51 8.02 14.59
N ARG A 56 14.36 7.29 13.50
CA ARG A 56 15.18 7.51 12.33
C ARG A 56 14.68 8.74 11.59
N SER A 57 15.46 9.22 10.63
CA SER A 57 15.11 10.43 9.90
C SER A 57 13.80 10.26 9.14
N ALA A 58 13.09 11.35 8.94
CA ALA A 58 11.86 11.36 8.17
C ALA A 58 12.14 10.94 6.72
N TYR A 59 11.11 10.46 6.08
CA TYR A 59 11.20 10.03 4.69
C TYR A 59 9.91 10.39 3.96
N THR A 60 9.95 10.28 2.64
CA THR A 60 8.78 10.45 1.79
C THR A 60 8.63 9.19 0.94
N VAL A 61 7.41 8.69 0.86
CA VAL A 61 7.12 7.54 0.01
C VAL A 61 6.46 8.03 -1.28
N THR A 62 6.75 7.33 -2.37
CA THR A 62 6.13 7.61 -3.67
C THR A 62 5.65 6.31 -4.26
N SER A 63 4.37 6.26 -4.58
CA SER A 63 3.70 5.10 -5.16
C SER A 63 3.29 5.43 -6.58
N ARG A 64 3.51 4.47 -7.47
CA ARG A 64 3.15 4.67 -8.88
C ARG A 64 2.63 3.37 -9.46
N ILE A 65 1.62 3.49 -10.33
CA ILE A 65 1.21 2.42 -11.22
C ILE A 65 1.31 2.96 -12.64
N ARG A 66 1.80 2.14 -13.56
CA ARG A 66 1.94 2.57 -14.94
C ARG A 66 1.53 1.45 -15.87
N CYS A 67 0.54 1.75 -16.70
CA CYS A 67 0.10 0.87 -17.77
C CYS A 67 0.98 1.11 -18.98
N GLN A 68 1.66 0.07 -19.44
CA GLN A 68 2.60 0.15 -20.53
C GLN A 68 2.00 -0.42 -21.81
N SER A 69 2.13 0.31 -22.91
CA SER A 69 1.70 -0.14 -24.22
C SER A 69 2.87 -0.87 -24.88
N GLY A 70 2.61 -1.48 -26.04
CA GLY A 70 3.62 -2.30 -26.68
C GLY A 70 3.53 -3.70 -26.10
N ILE A 71 4.38 -4.01 -25.15
CA ILE A 71 4.17 -5.21 -24.34
C ILE A 71 3.22 -4.79 -23.23
N ILE A 72 2.00 -5.29 -23.27
CA ILE A 72 0.95 -4.86 -22.35
C ILE A 72 1.28 -5.37 -20.96
N LYS A 73 1.51 -4.45 -20.04
CA LYS A 73 1.77 -4.80 -18.65
C LYS A 73 1.53 -3.59 -17.75
N ALA A 74 1.28 -3.84 -16.50
CA ALA A 74 1.12 -2.81 -15.50
C ALA A 74 2.19 -2.97 -14.43
N ILE A 75 2.91 -1.91 -14.15
CA ILE A 75 4.03 -1.92 -13.21
C ILE A 75 3.65 -1.03 -12.03
N ALA A 76 3.54 -1.64 -10.85
CA ALA A 76 3.35 -0.93 -9.61
C ALA A 76 4.72 -0.79 -8.95
N SER A 77 5.12 0.42 -8.61
CA SER A 77 6.40 0.66 -7.94
C SER A 77 6.21 1.47 -6.68
N SER A 78 6.94 1.09 -5.66
CA SER A 78 6.96 1.75 -4.36
C SER A 78 8.37 2.20 -4.09
N SER A 79 8.57 3.50 -3.86
CA SER A 79 9.90 4.04 -3.58
C SER A 79 9.87 4.92 -2.35
N VAL A 80 11.00 5.00 -1.68
CA VAL A 80 11.15 5.73 -0.44
C VAL A 80 12.46 6.49 -0.50
N THR A 81 12.53 7.65 0.10
CA THR A 81 13.75 8.48 0.06
C THR A 81 14.89 7.92 0.89
N ARG A 82 14.64 6.89 1.71
CA ARG A 82 15.67 6.11 2.39
C ARG A 82 15.16 4.70 2.61
N SER A 83 16.04 3.79 3.03
CA SER A 83 15.61 2.44 3.37
C SER A 83 14.71 2.46 4.61
N ILE A 84 13.66 1.66 4.55
CA ILE A 84 12.75 1.47 5.67
C ILE A 84 12.57 -0.03 5.92
N ASP A 85 11.91 -0.37 7.01
CA ASP A 85 11.82 -1.77 7.45
C ASP A 85 11.11 -2.68 6.47
N TYR A 86 10.10 -2.16 5.78
CA TYR A 86 9.30 -2.97 4.86
C TYR A 86 8.64 -2.09 3.80
N VAL A 87 8.73 -2.54 2.56
CA VAL A 87 8.05 -1.88 1.43
C VAL A 87 7.48 -2.97 0.53
N SER A 88 6.26 -2.76 0.04
CA SER A 88 5.64 -3.72 -0.87
C SER A 88 4.93 -3.01 -2.01
N ALA A 89 4.74 -3.75 -3.09
CA ALA A 89 3.98 -3.30 -4.25
C ALA A 89 3.18 -4.47 -4.79
N ARG A 90 1.93 -4.21 -5.16
CA ARG A 90 1.09 -5.18 -5.85
C ARG A 90 0.51 -4.51 -7.08
N SER A 91 0.61 -5.19 -8.19
CA SER A 91 0.01 -4.75 -9.45
C SER A 91 -1.12 -5.69 -9.81
N ARG A 92 -2.29 -5.14 -10.14
CA ARG A 92 -3.44 -5.93 -10.59
C ARG A 92 -4.02 -5.29 -11.83
N VAL A 93 -4.30 -6.13 -12.83
CA VAL A 93 -4.90 -5.69 -14.08
C VAL A 93 -6.30 -6.26 -14.18
N TYR A 94 -7.25 -5.42 -14.54
CA TYR A 94 -8.66 -5.78 -14.65
C TYR A 94 -9.13 -5.61 -16.09
N ASN A 95 -10.03 -6.48 -16.49
CA ASN A 95 -10.72 -6.37 -17.78
C ASN A 95 -11.77 -5.26 -17.70
N SER A 96 -12.31 -4.88 -18.87
CA SER A 96 -13.32 -3.83 -18.92
C SER A 96 -14.56 -4.14 -18.10
N ASN A 97 -14.87 -5.43 -17.91
CA ASN A 97 -16.03 -5.84 -17.11
C ASN A 97 -15.72 -5.90 -15.61
N GLY A 98 -14.50 -5.52 -15.19
CA GLY A 98 -14.13 -5.51 -13.80
C GLY A 98 -13.55 -6.81 -13.26
N SER A 99 -13.45 -7.84 -14.09
CA SER A 99 -12.86 -9.11 -13.64
C SER A 99 -11.34 -9.00 -13.61
N LEU A 100 -10.73 -9.66 -12.61
CA LEU A 100 -9.28 -9.67 -12.49
C LEU A 100 -8.66 -10.50 -13.60
N ASN A 101 -7.69 -9.92 -14.30
CA ASN A 101 -6.98 -10.60 -15.38
C ASN A 101 -5.60 -11.08 -14.93
N ALA A 102 -4.85 -10.24 -14.23
CA ALA A 102 -3.49 -10.58 -13.83
C ALA A 102 -3.15 -9.88 -12.51
N SER A 103 -2.27 -10.49 -11.73
CA SER A 103 -1.82 -9.91 -10.47
C SER A 103 -0.38 -10.34 -10.20
N ASP A 104 0.39 -9.43 -9.63
CA ASP A 104 1.74 -9.74 -9.17
C ASP A 104 1.99 -8.96 -7.89
N PHE A 105 2.81 -9.53 -7.01
CA PHE A 105 3.11 -8.93 -5.72
C PHE A 105 4.58 -9.14 -5.40
N ASP A 106 5.21 -8.10 -4.85
CA ASP A 106 6.57 -8.21 -4.36
C ASP A 106 6.74 -7.35 -3.12
N SER A 107 7.68 -7.74 -2.27
CA SER A 107 7.97 -7.00 -1.05
C SER A 107 9.44 -7.14 -0.70
N MET A 108 9.97 -6.14 -0.01
CA MET A 108 11.36 -6.13 0.42
C MET A 108 11.45 -5.60 1.84
N LYS A 109 12.37 -6.18 2.60
CA LYS A 109 12.72 -5.68 3.92
C LYS A 109 13.97 -4.84 3.82
N ASN A 110 14.07 -3.83 4.68
CA ASN A 110 15.25 -2.96 4.74
C ASN A 110 15.61 -2.44 3.36
N SER A 111 14.64 -1.84 2.70
CA SER A 111 14.79 -1.42 1.31
C SER A 111 14.11 -0.07 1.09
N SER A 112 14.51 0.59 0.02
CA SER A 112 13.92 1.85 -0.41
C SER A 112 13.12 1.70 -1.71
N TYR A 113 13.01 0.49 -2.26
CA TYR A 113 12.32 0.30 -3.53
C TYR A 113 11.87 -1.13 -3.73
N VAL A 114 10.71 -1.28 -4.36
CA VAL A 114 10.22 -2.56 -4.82
C VAL A 114 9.24 -2.31 -5.96
N SER A 115 9.12 -3.25 -6.89
CA SER A 115 8.13 -3.16 -7.95
C SER A 115 7.55 -4.53 -8.25
N ALA A 116 6.30 -4.53 -8.73
CA ALA A 116 5.60 -5.74 -9.16
C ALA A 116 5.00 -5.47 -10.53
N THR A 117 5.07 -6.46 -11.41
CA THR A 117 4.63 -6.33 -12.79
C THR A 117 3.58 -7.37 -13.10
N ALA A 118 2.35 -6.93 -13.39
CA ALA A 118 1.28 -7.82 -13.81
C ALA A 118 1.17 -7.77 -15.33
N THR A 119 1.25 -8.94 -15.97
CA THR A 119 1.16 -9.08 -17.41
C THR A 119 -0.15 -9.78 -17.75
N PRO A 120 -1.15 -9.05 -18.26
CA PRO A 120 -2.44 -9.67 -18.56
C PRO A 120 -2.35 -10.58 -19.76
N SER A 121 -3.24 -11.55 -19.80
CA SER A 121 -3.44 -12.38 -20.97
C SER A 121 -4.30 -11.62 -22.00
N GLY A 122 -4.19 -12.04 -23.25
CA GLY A 122 -4.92 -11.40 -24.32
C GLY A 122 -4.04 -10.46 -25.13
N LEU A 123 -4.54 -10.08 -26.29
CA LEU A 123 -3.76 -9.33 -27.27
C LEU A 123 -4.06 -7.84 -27.27
N THR A 124 -5.01 -7.39 -26.46
CA THR A 124 -5.42 -6.00 -26.47
C THR A 124 -5.50 -5.43 -25.07
N SER A 125 -5.13 -4.16 -24.97
CA SER A 125 -5.28 -3.40 -23.74
C SER A 125 -6.62 -2.68 -23.64
N TRP A 126 -7.45 -2.77 -24.68
CA TRP A 126 -8.69 -1.99 -24.77
C TRP A 126 -9.59 -2.22 -23.57
N GLY A 127 -9.95 -1.13 -22.89
CA GLY A 127 -10.84 -1.18 -21.74
C GLY A 127 -10.23 -1.75 -20.48
N LYS A 128 -8.95 -2.16 -20.50
CA LYS A 128 -8.29 -2.65 -19.30
C LYS A 128 -7.79 -1.49 -18.43
N TRP A 129 -7.68 -1.75 -17.17
CA TRP A 129 -7.17 -0.79 -16.21
C TRP A 129 -6.42 -1.52 -15.10
N ALA A 130 -5.64 -0.79 -14.34
CA ALA A 130 -4.77 -1.40 -13.33
C ALA A 130 -4.86 -0.65 -12.00
N LEU A 131 -4.71 -1.41 -10.93
CA LEU A 131 -4.56 -0.88 -9.57
C LEU A 131 -3.22 -1.28 -9.02
N GLY A 132 -2.56 -0.33 -8.36
CA GLY A 132 -1.39 -0.59 -7.55
C GLY A 132 -1.76 -0.47 -6.09
N ASN A 133 -1.30 -1.41 -5.27
CA ASN A 133 -1.40 -1.31 -3.82
C ASN A 133 0.01 -1.27 -3.26
N HIS A 134 0.25 -0.34 -2.36
CA HIS A 134 1.59 -0.07 -1.86
C HIS A 134 1.54 0.06 -0.35
N GLU A 135 2.47 -0.59 0.33
CA GLU A 135 2.52 -0.51 1.79
C GLU A 135 3.95 -0.20 2.24
N TYR A 136 4.05 0.71 3.20
CA TYR A 136 5.31 1.18 3.74
C TYR A 136 5.26 1.11 5.25
N ARG A 137 6.20 0.39 5.87
CA ARG A 137 6.28 0.25 7.32
C ARG A 137 7.68 0.54 7.81
N ASP A 138 7.76 1.34 8.83
CA ASP A 138 9.03 1.66 9.48
C ASP A 138 8.79 1.91 10.96
N ALA A 139 9.67 1.37 11.79
CA ALA A 139 9.52 1.50 13.23
C ALA A 139 9.52 2.98 13.62
N GLY A 140 8.59 3.37 14.48
CA GLY A 140 8.48 4.75 14.95
C GLY A 140 7.65 5.65 14.04
N TYR A 141 7.10 5.11 12.95
CA TYR A 141 6.32 5.90 12.00
C TYR A 141 4.97 5.24 11.73
N TYR A 142 4.02 6.03 11.27
CA TYR A 142 2.75 5.51 10.77
C TYR A 142 3.02 4.60 9.59
N THR A 143 2.25 3.52 9.50
CA THR A 143 2.19 2.71 8.28
C THR A 143 1.48 3.53 7.21
N ILE A 144 1.98 3.50 5.99
CA ILE A 144 1.37 4.24 4.88
C ILE A 144 0.89 3.22 3.86
N ASN A 145 -0.38 3.33 3.49
CA ASN A 145 -0.98 2.49 2.45
C ASN A 145 -1.52 3.38 1.35
N HIS A 146 -1.07 3.14 0.14
CA HIS A 146 -1.54 3.84 -1.05
C HIS A 146 -2.21 2.87 -2.00
N GLU A 147 -3.25 3.36 -2.67
CA GLU A 147 -3.76 2.72 -3.86
C GLU A 147 -3.60 3.69 -5.02
N THR A 148 -3.08 3.19 -6.14
CA THR A 148 -2.89 3.98 -7.35
C THR A 148 -3.67 3.34 -8.49
N ARG A 149 -4.03 4.13 -9.50
CA ARG A 149 -4.83 3.64 -10.61
C ARG A 149 -4.38 4.26 -11.92
N ASP A 150 -4.32 3.43 -12.95
CA ASP A 150 -3.98 3.86 -14.30
C ASP A 150 -4.79 3.02 -15.30
N SER A 151 -4.85 3.45 -16.53
CA SER A 151 -5.53 2.72 -17.59
C SER A 151 -4.80 2.94 -18.91
N TRP A 152 -5.04 2.04 -19.89
CA TRP A 152 -4.50 2.17 -21.22
C TRP A 152 -5.33 3.11 -22.06
#